data_765b6e5c1d19a8bfcf6659daca4d089d
#
_entry.id   765b6e5c1d19a8bfcf6659daca4d089d
#
_cell.length_a   1.000
_cell.length_b   1.000
_cell.length_c   1.000
_cell.angle_alpha   90.00
_cell.angle_beta   90.00
_cell.angle_gamma   90.00
#
_symmetry.space_group_name_H-M   'P 1'
#
loop_
_entity.id
_entity.type
_entity.pdbx_description
1 polymer ?
#
loop_
_entity_poly.entity_id
_entity_poly.type
_entity_poly.pdbx_seq_one_letter_code
_entity_poly.pdbx_strand_id
1 'polypeptide(L)' 'MDIIATLKDVAKKANVSKMTVSRVINHPQLVTDELKQLVYQAMEELNYRPNMAAKALA' A
#
# COMPACT_ATOMS: atom_id res chain seq x y z
N MET A 1 20.87 9.77 -1.29
CA MET A 1 19.61 10.27 -1.82
C MET A 1 18.48 9.36 -1.35
N ASP A 2 17.50 9.94 -0.73
CA ASP A 2 16.40 9.15 -0.19
C ASP A 2 15.32 8.99 -1.22
N ILE A 3 15.04 7.74 -1.53
CA ILE A 3 13.94 7.42 -2.42
C ILE A 3 12.76 7.02 -1.55
N ILE A 4 11.76 7.87 -1.51
CA ILE A 4 10.57 7.59 -0.75
C ILE A 4 9.53 7.04 -1.70
N ALA A 5 9.17 5.79 -1.49
CA ALA A 5 8.13 5.17 -2.29
C ALA A 5 6.80 5.84 -1.98
N THR A 6 6.02 6.05 -3.01
CA THR A 6 4.70 6.66 -2.87
C THR A 6 3.63 5.61 -3.17
N LEU A 7 2.38 5.98 -2.90
CA LEU A 7 1.24 5.15 -3.24
C LEU A 7 1.26 4.78 -4.73
N LYS A 8 1.66 5.73 -5.55
CA LYS A 8 1.76 5.52 -6.98
C LYS A 8 2.79 4.44 -7.31
N ASP A 9 3.92 4.47 -6.60
CA ASP A 9 4.97 3.48 -6.81
C ASP A 9 4.48 2.08 -6.42
N VAL A 10 3.76 1.99 -5.32
CA VAL A 10 3.21 0.71 -4.87
C VAL A 10 2.21 0.20 -5.90
N ALA A 11 1.34 1.06 -6.37
CA ALA A 11 0.35 0.67 -7.37
C ALA A 11 1.00 0.14 -8.64
N LYS A 12 2.04 0.82 -9.08
CA LYS A 12 2.77 0.41 -10.28
C LYS A 12 3.46 -0.93 -10.06
N LYS A 13 4.09 -1.10 -8.92
CA LYS A 13 4.79 -2.34 -8.59
C LYS A 13 3.82 -3.51 -8.50
N ALA A 14 2.68 -3.29 -7.86
CA ALA A 14 1.67 -4.33 -7.71
C ALA A 14 0.79 -4.50 -8.95
N ASN A 15 0.95 -3.61 -9.92
CA ASN A 15 0.17 -3.64 -11.15
C ASN A 15 -1.33 -3.46 -10.89
N VAL A 16 -1.65 -2.54 -10.02
CA VAL A 16 -3.03 -2.19 -9.67
C VAL A 16 -3.19 -0.68 -9.68
N SER A 17 -4.43 -0.21 -9.52
CA SER A 17 -4.67 1.22 -9.47
C SER A 17 -4.30 1.79 -8.11
N LYS A 18 -4.09 3.11 -8.07
CA LYS A 18 -3.83 3.79 -6.79
C LYS A 18 -5.01 3.62 -5.85
N MET A 19 -6.21 3.59 -6.39
CA MET A 19 -7.40 3.39 -5.58
C MET A 19 -7.38 2.03 -4.89
N THR A 20 -6.93 1.00 -5.60
CA THR A 20 -6.81 -0.33 -5.01
C THR A 20 -5.84 -0.33 -3.85
N VAL A 21 -4.68 0.32 -4.02
CA VAL A 21 -3.71 0.42 -2.94
C VAL A 21 -4.32 1.15 -1.75
N SER A 22 -5.00 2.25 -2.00
CA SER A 22 -5.65 3.02 -0.95
C SER A 22 -6.68 2.18 -0.20
N ARG A 23 -7.45 1.38 -0.91
CA ARG A 23 -8.44 0.51 -0.29
C ARG A 23 -7.79 -0.56 0.57
N VAL A 24 -6.68 -1.13 0.10
CA VAL A 24 -5.96 -2.13 0.90
C VAL A 24 -5.52 -1.54 2.23
N ILE A 25 -5.10 -0.29 2.21
CA ILE A 25 -4.62 0.38 3.41
C ILE A 25 -5.77 0.79 4.33
N ASN A 26 -6.80 1.40 3.76
CA ASN A 26 -7.86 2.02 4.55
C ASN A 26 -9.10 1.16 4.70
N HIS A 27 -9.40 0.34 3.72
CA HIS A 27 -10.60 -0.49 3.71
C HIS A 27 -10.28 -1.88 3.17
N PRO A 28 -9.42 -2.64 3.88
CA PRO A 28 -9.00 -3.95 3.37
C PRO A 28 -10.14 -4.92 3.19
N GLN A 29 -11.25 -4.72 3.90
CA GLN A 29 -12.41 -5.60 3.78
C GLN A 29 -13.08 -5.49 2.41
N LEU A 30 -12.76 -4.45 1.63
CA LEU A 30 -13.33 -4.25 0.30
C LEU A 30 -12.45 -4.85 -0.79
N VAL A 31 -11.35 -5.48 -0.43
CA VAL A 31 -10.38 -5.99 -1.38
C VAL A 31 -10.18 -7.48 -1.16
N THR A 32 -9.99 -8.22 -2.25
CA THR A 32 -9.75 -9.65 -2.14
C THR A 32 -8.40 -9.93 -1.49
N ASP A 33 -8.25 -11.12 -0.93
CA ASP A 33 -6.99 -11.50 -0.30
C ASP A 33 -5.85 -11.50 -1.30
N GLU A 34 -6.13 -11.91 -2.54
CA GLU A 34 -5.10 -11.92 -3.58
C GLU A 34 -4.56 -10.52 -3.83
N LEU A 35 -5.45 -9.55 -3.97
CA LEU A 35 -5.05 -8.16 -4.19
C LEU A 35 -4.30 -7.61 -2.98
N LYS A 36 -4.77 -7.94 -1.78
CA LYS A 36 -4.09 -7.49 -0.57
C LYS A 36 -2.65 -8.01 -0.53
N GLN A 37 -2.46 -9.27 -0.87
CA GLN A 37 -1.11 -9.84 -0.85
C GLN A 37 -0.22 -9.19 -1.88
N LEU A 38 -0.73 -8.92 -3.08
CA LEU A 38 0.04 -8.24 -4.10
C LEU A 38 0.49 -6.86 -3.64
N VAL A 39 -0.41 -6.12 -3.03
CA VAL A 39 -0.10 -4.77 -2.56
C VAL A 39 0.87 -4.82 -1.40
N TYR A 40 0.65 -5.71 -0.43
CA TYR A 40 1.56 -5.83 0.71
C TYR A 40 2.95 -6.24 0.27
N GLN A 41 3.04 -7.14 -0.69
CA GLN A 41 4.34 -7.56 -1.20
C GLN A 41 5.04 -6.39 -1.89
N ALA A 42 4.30 -5.62 -2.67
CA ALA A 42 4.88 -4.44 -3.33
C ALA A 42 5.37 -3.43 -2.31
N MET A 43 4.59 -3.21 -1.25
CA MET A 43 4.99 -2.30 -0.18
C MET A 43 6.29 -2.76 0.48
N GLU A 44 6.38 -4.05 0.74
CA GLU A 44 7.56 -4.61 1.38
C GLU A 44 8.79 -4.46 0.50
N GLU A 45 8.64 -4.75 -0.79
CA GLU A 45 9.77 -4.65 -1.72
C GLU A 45 10.24 -3.22 -1.89
N LEU A 46 9.32 -2.27 -1.85
CA LEU A 46 9.63 -0.84 -1.97
C LEU A 46 9.95 -0.20 -0.62
N ASN A 47 9.85 -0.97 0.44
CA ASN A 47 10.02 -0.46 1.79
C ASN A 47 9.05 0.69 2.08
N TYR A 48 7.86 0.60 1.51
CA TYR A 48 6.83 1.61 1.71
C TYR A 48 6.05 1.27 2.97
N ARG A 49 5.90 2.25 3.85
CA ARG A 49 5.15 2.07 5.09
C ARG A 49 4.08 3.13 5.19
N PRO A 50 2.81 2.75 5.17
CA PRO A 50 1.76 3.73 5.44
C PRO A 50 1.97 4.35 6.81
N ASN A 51 1.56 5.60 6.96
CA ASN A 51 1.74 6.30 8.22
C ASN A 51 0.73 5.80 9.25
N MET A 52 0.93 4.57 9.71
CA MET A 52 0.03 3.96 10.68
C MET A 52 0.21 4.53 12.09
N ALA A 53 1.38 5.10 12.34
CA ALA A 53 1.64 5.69 13.65
C ALA A 53 0.69 6.84 13.94
N ALA A 54 0.42 7.66 12.94
CA ALA A 54 -0.49 8.78 13.11
C ALA A 54 -1.91 8.28 13.40
N LYS A 55 -2.30 7.17 12.81
CA LYS A 55 -3.60 6.58 13.05
C LYS A 55 -3.69 5.97 14.44
N ALA A 56 -2.62 5.32 14.85
CA ALA A 56 -2.60 4.65 16.15
C ALA A 56 -2.65 5.65 17.30
N LEU A 57 -2.15 6.85 17.07
CA LEU A 57 -2.15 7.88 18.09
C LEU A 57 -3.43 8.70 18.14
N ALA A 58 -4.25 8.56 17.14
CA ALA A 58 -5.48 9.33 17.04
C ALA A 58 -6.56 8.86 18.00
#